data_5142284e82086b28004214efc6e830ab
#
_entry.id   5142284e82086b28004214efc6e830ab
#
_cell.length_a   1.000
_cell.length_b   1.000
_cell.length_c   1.000
_cell.angle_alpha   90.00
_cell.angle_beta   90.00
_cell.angle_gamma   90.00
#
_symmetry.space_group_name_H-M   'P 1'
#
loop_
_entity.id
_entity.type
_entity.pdbx_description
1 polymer ?
#
loop_
_entity_poly.entity_id
_entity_poly.type
_entity_poly.pdbx_seq_one_letter_code
_entity_poly.pdbx_strand_id
1 'polypeptide(L)'
;MKTPDLALGVIWYIVFLFSTTCHEASHALAAKMGGDLTAFEGGQVTLNPIPHIRRSTLGMVVVPIVSYLLGGWMIGWASAPFDPSWQRRYPRRSAWMALAGPAANFTLMLVAGIAIRAGIAMGYLQPPQIINYTSVTASAHSADPTFAATALSILFVLNLLLGTFNLLPVPPLDGHAGIMLFMGEVTAHHYLDWVHQSGYAMLGLIVAWYAFDRIFGVIFTVALSLLYPGIRYG
;
A
#
# COMPACT_ATOMS: atom_id res chain seq x y z
N MET A 1 13.65 -23.44 11.83
CA MET A 1 12.75 -22.31 11.61
C MET A 1 12.38 -21.74 12.97
N LYS A 2 12.47 -20.43 13.19
CA LYS A 2 11.95 -19.81 14.42
C LYS A 2 10.41 -19.92 14.39
N THR A 3 9.78 -20.24 15.52
CA THR A 3 8.32 -20.19 15.64
C THR A 3 7.84 -18.78 15.36
N PRO A 4 6.80 -18.60 14.51
CA PRO A 4 6.27 -17.27 14.24
C PRO A 4 5.75 -16.61 15.51
N ASP A 5 6.07 -15.33 15.70
CA ASP A 5 5.52 -14.54 16.79
C ASP A 5 4.06 -14.17 16.47
N LEU A 6 3.13 -14.83 17.12
CA LEU A 6 1.71 -14.65 16.89
C LEU A 6 1.22 -13.24 17.26
N ALA A 7 1.78 -12.63 18.31
CA ALA A 7 1.41 -11.27 18.72
C ALA A 7 1.81 -10.25 17.65
N LEU A 8 3.03 -10.38 17.12
CA LEU A 8 3.50 -9.57 15.99
C LEU A 8 2.65 -9.83 14.74
N GLY A 9 2.25 -11.08 14.49
CA GLY A 9 1.37 -11.44 13.37
C GLY A 9 0.01 -10.76 13.44
N VAL A 10 -0.58 -10.65 14.62
CA VAL A 10 -1.85 -9.92 14.83
C VAL A 10 -1.67 -8.43 14.51
N ILE A 11 -0.57 -7.80 14.97
CA ILE A 11 -0.29 -6.39 14.66
C ILE A 11 -0.15 -6.19 13.14
N TRP A 12 0.64 -7.04 12.48
CA TRP A 12 0.80 -7.02 11.03
C TRP A 12 -0.55 -7.13 10.31
N TYR A 13 -1.40 -8.07 10.73
CA TYR A 13 -2.69 -8.31 10.06
C TYR A 13 -3.65 -7.13 10.23
N ILE A 14 -3.73 -6.55 11.42
CA ILE A 14 -4.56 -5.36 11.67
C ILE A 14 -4.11 -4.19 10.77
N VAL A 15 -2.80 -3.91 10.74
CA VAL A 15 -2.26 -2.82 9.94
C VAL A 15 -2.42 -3.09 8.45
N PHE A 16 -2.13 -4.32 8.00
CA PHE A 16 -2.33 -4.73 6.60
C PHE A 16 -3.79 -4.57 6.17
N LEU A 17 -4.71 -5.11 6.96
CA LEU A 17 -6.13 -5.07 6.66
C LEU A 17 -6.66 -3.62 6.58
N PHE A 18 -6.26 -2.78 7.52
CA PHE A 18 -6.61 -1.36 7.54
C PHE A 18 -6.05 -0.62 6.32
N SER A 19 -4.75 -0.79 6.05
CA SER A 19 -4.06 -0.12 4.94
C SER A 19 -4.65 -0.49 3.58
N THR A 20 -4.89 -1.79 3.36
CA THR A 20 -5.48 -2.30 2.12
C THR A 20 -6.93 -1.86 1.97
N THR A 21 -7.71 -1.85 3.06
CA THR A 21 -9.09 -1.34 3.03
C THR A 21 -9.15 0.15 2.67
N CYS A 22 -8.28 0.98 3.26
CA CYS A 22 -8.21 2.40 2.91
C CYS A 22 -7.84 2.62 1.44
N HIS A 23 -6.89 1.83 0.94
CA HIS A 23 -6.47 1.86 -0.46
C HIS A 23 -7.63 1.57 -1.40
N GLU A 24 -8.33 0.43 -1.22
CA GLU A 24 -9.45 0.03 -2.06
C GLU A 24 -10.67 0.96 -1.93
N ALA A 25 -10.96 1.41 -0.71
CA ALA A 25 -12.04 2.38 -0.49
C ALA A 25 -11.78 3.71 -1.21
N SER A 26 -10.52 4.11 -1.34
CA SER A 26 -10.13 5.32 -2.06
C SER A 26 -10.30 5.18 -3.57
N HIS A 27 -9.95 4.02 -4.15
CA HIS A 27 -10.29 3.70 -5.53
C HIS A 27 -11.80 3.75 -5.77
N ALA A 28 -12.57 3.07 -4.92
CA ALA A 28 -14.02 3.01 -5.01
C ALA A 28 -14.67 4.41 -4.92
N LEU A 29 -14.18 5.24 -4.01
CA LEU A 29 -14.65 6.62 -3.86
C LEU A 29 -14.31 7.47 -5.10
N ALA A 30 -13.09 7.37 -5.60
CA ALA A 30 -12.65 8.11 -6.78
C ALA A 30 -13.41 7.65 -8.04
N ALA A 31 -13.67 6.35 -8.19
CA ALA A 31 -14.52 5.80 -9.25
C ALA A 31 -15.93 6.40 -9.21
N LYS A 32 -16.57 6.38 -8.03
CA LYS A 32 -17.89 6.98 -7.80
C LYS A 32 -17.92 8.47 -8.17
N MET A 33 -16.93 9.23 -7.72
CA MET A 33 -16.79 10.66 -8.06
C MET A 33 -16.53 10.87 -9.55
N GLY A 34 -15.86 9.93 -10.19
CA GLY A 34 -15.60 9.90 -11.63
C GLY A 34 -16.80 9.49 -12.49
N GLY A 35 -17.89 9.00 -11.88
CA GLY A 35 -19.10 8.57 -12.56
C GLY A 35 -19.21 7.07 -12.82
N ASP A 36 -18.32 6.25 -12.25
CA ASP A 36 -18.43 4.80 -12.21
C ASP A 36 -19.00 4.36 -10.84
N LEU A 37 -20.19 3.78 -10.85
CA LEU A 37 -20.87 3.33 -9.63
C LEU A 37 -20.62 1.87 -9.27
N THR A 38 -19.84 1.14 -10.07
CA THR A 38 -19.65 -0.32 -9.93
C THR A 38 -19.15 -0.70 -8.52
N ALA A 39 -18.12 -0.03 -8.03
CA ALA A 39 -17.59 -0.29 -6.68
C ALA A 39 -18.54 0.20 -5.57
N PHE A 40 -19.27 1.29 -5.81
CA PHE A 40 -20.26 1.81 -4.86
C PHE A 40 -21.45 0.86 -4.69
N GLU A 41 -22.00 0.35 -5.78
CA GLU A 41 -23.08 -0.64 -5.77
C GLU A 41 -22.61 -1.96 -5.15
N GLY A 42 -21.33 -2.31 -5.30
CA GLY A 42 -20.67 -3.42 -4.61
C GLY A 42 -20.41 -3.17 -3.12
N GLY A 43 -20.80 -1.99 -2.56
CA GLY A 43 -20.62 -1.64 -1.15
C GLY A 43 -19.19 -1.38 -0.73
N GLN A 44 -18.27 -1.03 -1.68
CA GLN A 44 -16.85 -0.88 -1.38
C GLN A 44 -16.40 0.57 -1.07
N VAL A 45 -17.32 1.53 -1.14
CA VAL A 45 -17.05 2.91 -0.65
C VAL A 45 -17.23 2.94 0.87
N THR A 46 -16.36 2.23 1.58
CA THR A 46 -16.42 2.06 3.03
C THR A 46 -15.06 1.68 3.61
N LEU A 47 -14.80 2.09 4.85
CA LEU A 47 -13.64 1.61 5.62
C LEU A 47 -13.94 0.31 6.41
N ASN A 48 -15.14 -0.25 6.28
CA ASN A 48 -15.43 -1.59 6.77
C ASN A 48 -14.68 -2.61 5.88
N PRO A 49 -13.79 -3.47 6.43
CA PRO A 49 -13.03 -4.42 5.64
C PRO A 49 -13.87 -5.57 5.05
N ILE A 50 -15.07 -5.83 5.59
CA ILE A 50 -15.86 -7.01 5.21
C ILE A 50 -16.21 -7.07 3.71
N PRO A 51 -16.73 -6.01 3.05
CA PRO A 51 -16.98 -6.04 1.61
C PRO A 51 -15.72 -6.31 0.78
N HIS A 52 -14.57 -5.74 1.17
CA HIS A 52 -13.28 -5.93 0.51
C HIS A 52 -12.76 -7.37 0.68
N ILE A 53 -12.86 -7.93 1.90
CA ILE A 53 -12.49 -9.32 2.19
C ILE A 53 -13.35 -10.29 1.38
N ARG A 54 -14.67 -10.08 1.32
CA ARG A 54 -15.59 -10.95 0.55
C ARG A 54 -15.22 -11.01 -0.93
N ARG A 55 -14.75 -9.89 -1.49
CA ARG A 55 -14.32 -9.82 -2.87
C ARG A 55 -12.93 -10.43 -3.09
N SER A 56 -12.01 -10.23 -2.16
CA SER A 56 -10.60 -10.61 -2.29
C SER A 56 -10.13 -11.48 -1.12
N THR A 57 -10.91 -12.51 -0.76
CA THR A 57 -10.63 -13.37 0.42
C THR A 57 -9.24 -13.99 0.34
N LEU A 58 -8.82 -14.48 -0.83
CA LEU A 58 -7.49 -15.06 -1.02
C LEU A 58 -6.38 -14.04 -0.72
N GLY A 59 -6.50 -12.82 -1.28
CA GLY A 59 -5.48 -11.78 -1.16
C GLY A 59 -5.49 -11.04 0.18
N MET A 60 -6.63 -10.97 0.88
CA MET A 60 -6.76 -10.24 2.14
C MET A 60 -6.71 -11.13 3.38
N VAL A 61 -6.88 -12.45 3.24
CA VAL A 61 -6.89 -13.39 4.38
C VAL A 61 -5.86 -14.49 4.20
N VAL A 62 -6.00 -15.30 3.16
CA VAL A 62 -5.19 -16.52 3.03
C VAL A 62 -3.73 -16.19 2.79
N VAL A 63 -3.43 -15.40 1.79
CA VAL A 63 -2.05 -15.09 1.41
C VAL A 63 -1.31 -14.29 2.49
N PRO A 64 -1.89 -13.24 3.13
CA PRO A 64 -1.22 -12.55 4.23
C PRO A 64 -0.86 -13.47 5.41
N ILE A 65 -1.78 -14.35 5.81
CA ILE A 65 -1.51 -15.28 6.90
C ILE A 65 -0.39 -16.27 6.52
N VAL A 66 -0.48 -16.87 5.34
CA VAL A 66 0.52 -17.84 4.87
C VAL A 66 1.88 -17.17 4.70
N SER A 67 1.95 -15.98 4.09
CA SER A 67 3.21 -15.26 3.89
C SER A 67 3.86 -14.88 5.23
N TYR A 68 3.05 -14.49 6.23
CA TYR A 68 3.56 -14.22 7.56
C TYR A 68 4.15 -15.47 8.22
N LEU A 69 3.44 -16.58 8.15
CA LEU A 69 3.91 -17.85 8.75
C LEU A 69 5.19 -18.37 8.09
N LEU A 70 5.39 -18.11 6.79
CA LEU A 70 6.56 -18.55 6.05
C LEU A 70 7.73 -17.58 6.10
N GLY A 71 7.46 -16.27 6.05
CA GLY A 71 8.47 -15.21 5.87
C GLY A 71 8.53 -14.16 6.99
N GLY A 72 7.59 -14.16 7.94
CA GLY A 72 7.55 -13.19 9.04
C GLY A 72 7.05 -11.79 8.66
N TRP A 73 6.50 -11.62 7.45
CA TRP A 73 5.90 -10.37 6.96
C TRP A 73 4.70 -10.67 6.07
N MET A 74 3.79 -9.68 5.90
CA MET A 74 2.55 -9.92 5.17
C MET A 74 2.60 -9.34 3.76
N ILE A 75 2.26 -10.20 2.80
CA ILE A 75 1.96 -9.83 1.41
C ILE A 75 0.49 -10.12 1.16
N GLY A 76 -0.13 -9.30 0.32
CA GLY A 76 -1.49 -9.56 -0.10
C GLY A 76 -1.93 -8.53 -1.13
N TRP A 77 -3.17 -8.67 -1.58
CA TRP A 77 -3.78 -7.76 -2.54
C TRP A 77 -5.28 -7.70 -2.34
N ALA A 78 -5.88 -6.64 -2.82
CA ALA A 78 -7.32 -6.52 -3.01
C ALA A 78 -7.60 -5.87 -4.37
N SER A 79 -8.86 -5.67 -4.70
CA SER A 79 -9.26 -4.95 -5.91
C SER A 79 -10.63 -4.31 -5.74
N ALA A 80 -10.75 -3.05 -6.11
CA ALA A 80 -12.03 -2.40 -6.32
C ALA A 80 -12.51 -2.67 -7.76
N PRO A 81 -13.77 -3.09 -7.97
CA PRO A 81 -14.29 -3.29 -9.31
C PRO A 81 -14.56 -1.95 -9.99
N PHE A 82 -14.39 -1.92 -11.28
CA PHE A 82 -14.76 -0.77 -12.13
C PHE A 82 -15.30 -1.27 -13.47
N ASP A 83 -16.04 -0.41 -14.18
CA ASP A 83 -16.55 -0.68 -15.51
C ASP A 83 -15.47 -0.41 -16.58
N PRO A 84 -15.01 -1.45 -17.33
CA PRO A 84 -14.03 -1.26 -18.41
C PRO A 84 -14.52 -0.31 -19.51
N SER A 85 -15.84 -0.22 -19.75
CA SER A 85 -16.40 0.69 -20.74
C SER A 85 -16.30 2.15 -20.27
N TRP A 86 -16.51 2.39 -18.97
CA TRP A 86 -16.26 3.69 -18.38
C TRP A 86 -14.76 4.07 -18.44
N GLN A 87 -13.85 3.14 -18.14
CA GLN A 87 -12.41 3.36 -18.24
C GLN A 87 -12.03 3.80 -19.66
N ARG A 88 -12.55 3.13 -20.69
CA ARG A 88 -12.32 3.51 -22.08
C ARG A 88 -12.88 4.88 -22.42
N ARG A 89 -14.10 5.19 -21.96
CA ARG A 89 -14.74 6.48 -22.24
C ARG A 89 -14.06 7.64 -21.51
N TYR A 90 -13.47 7.40 -20.34
CA TYR A 90 -12.91 8.42 -19.47
C TYR A 90 -11.52 8.05 -18.94
N PRO A 91 -10.51 7.87 -19.82
CA PRO A 91 -9.20 7.36 -19.41
C PRO A 91 -8.51 8.24 -18.35
N ARG A 92 -8.67 9.57 -18.41
CA ARG A 92 -8.14 10.47 -17.39
C ARG A 92 -8.82 10.32 -16.03
N ARG A 93 -10.14 10.09 -15.98
CA ARG A 93 -10.85 9.84 -14.71
C ARG A 93 -10.44 8.50 -14.13
N SER A 94 -10.28 7.49 -14.97
CA SER A 94 -9.75 6.19 -14.56
C SER A 94 -8.32 6.29 -14.02
N ALA A 95 -7.47 7.12 -14.61
CA ALA A 95 -6.13 7.37 -14.10
C ALA A 95 -6.14 8.03 -12.70
N TRP A 96 -7.03 9.01 -12.46
CA TRP A 96 -7.22 9.59 -11.12
C TRP A 96 -7.74 8.55 -10.12
N MET A 97 -8.70 7.70 -10.54
CA MET A 97 -9.15 6.58 -9.73
C MET A 97 -7.96 5.68 -9.33
N ALA A 98 -7.13 5.29 -10.30
CA ALA A 98 -5.99 4.43 -10.05
C ALA A 98 -4.95 5.05 -9.08
N LEU A 99 -4.73 6.36 -9.15
CA LEU A 99 -3.82 7.05 -8.23
C LEU A 99 -4.39 7.26 -6.81
N ALA A 100 -5.71 7.12 -6.62
CA ALA A 100 -6.33 7.34 -5.33
C ALA A 100 -5.89 6.33 -4.25
N GLY A 101 -5.67 5.07 -4.61
CA GLY A 101 -5.16 4.03 -3.70
C GLY A 101 -3.76 4.34 -3.18
N PRO A 102 -2.76 4.53 -4.05
CA PRO A 102 -1.43 4.96 -3.63
C PRO A 102 -1.43 6.26 -2.82
N ALA A 103 -2.27 7.24 -3.19
CA ALA A 103 -2.41 8.47 -2.43
C ALA A 103 -2.92 8.24 -1.00
N ALA A 104 -3.86 7.31 -0.80
CA ALA A 104 -4.32 6.91 0.52
C ALA A 104 -3.18 6.26 1.34
N ASN A 105 -2.38 5.40 0.72
CA ASN A 105 -1.23 4.80 1.40
C ASN A 105 -0.21 5.88 1.82
N PHE A 106 0.16 6.80 0.96
CA PHE A 106 1.06 7.90 1.35
C PHE A 106 0.47 8.77 2.45
N THR A 107 -0.85 8.99 2.45
CA THR A 107 -1.54 9.70 3.54
C THR A 107 -1.39 8.95 4.87
N LEU A 108 -1.60 7.63 4.89
CA LEU A 108 -1.42 6.81 6.08
C LEU A 108 0.04 6.77 6.55
N MET A 109 0.99 6.69 5.62
CA MET A 109 2.42 6.80 5.93
C MET A 109 2.75 8.14 6.59
N LEU A 110 2.24 9.25 6.05
CA LEU A 110 2.45 10.59 6.61
C LEU A 110 1.82 10.72 8.01
N VAL A 111 0.60 10.20 8.20
CA VAL A 111 -0.07 10.17 9.51
C VAL A 111 0.77 9.38 10.52
N ALA A 112 1.29 8.21 10.14
CA ALA A 112 2.19 7.43 10.99
C ALA A 112 3.48 8.21 11.32
N GLY A 113 4.10 8.84 10.33
CA GLY A 113 5.30 9.66 10.52
C GLY A 113 5.08 10.85 11.47
N ILE A 114 3.94 11.55 11.31
CA ILE A 114 3.54 12.65 12.21
C ILE A 114 3.32 12.12 13.63
N ALA A 115 2.63 10.98 13.78
CA ALA A 115 2.38 10.36 15.07
C ALA A 115 3.70 9.95 15.76
N ILE A 116 4.65 9.38 15.01
CA ILE A 116 5.99 9.05 15.51
C ILE A 116 6.70 10.33 15.99
N ARG A 117 6.73 11.37 15.19
CA ARG A 117 7.39 12.64 15.55
C ARG A 117 6.74 13.31 16.77
N ALA A 118 5.41 13.31 16.85
CA ALA A 118 4.67 13.80 18.01
C ALA A 118 4.98 12.96 19.26
N GLY A 119 5.00 11.63 19.13
CA GLY A 119 5.35 10.73 20.23
C GLY A 119 6.76 10.95 20.78
N ILE A 120 7.73 11.25 19.89
CA ILE A 120 9.10 11.61 20.28
C ILE A 120 9.11 12.97 21.01
N ALA A 121 8.43 13.96 20.47
CA ALA A 121 8.37 15.29 21.09
C ALA A 121 7.71 15.26 22.48
N MET A 122 6.77 14.34 22.69
CA MET A 122 6.11 14.11 23.99
C MET A 122 6.91 13.18 24.94
N GLY A 123 8.02 12.60 24.49
CA GLY A 123 8.87 11.70 25.28
C GLY A 123 8.36 10.28 25.39
N TYR A 124 7.33 9.86 24.63
CA TYR A 124 6.81 8.47 24.64
C TYR A 124 7.55 7.54 23.69
N LEU A 125 8.07 8.08 22.58
CA LEU A 125 8.79 7.36 21.55
C LEU A 125 10.21 7.88 21.40
N GLN A 126 11.07 7.08 20.80
CA GLN A 126 12.45 7.43 20.49
C GLN A 126 12.90 6.77 19.17
N PRO A 127 13.92 7.32 18.48
CA PRO A 127 14.57 6.64 17.38
C PRO A 127 15.15 5.31 17.86
N PRO A 128 14.97 4.20 17.14
CA PRO A 128 15.51 2.91 17.55
C PRO A 128 17.02 2.85 17.28
N GLN A 129 17.74 1.94 17.97
CA GLN A 129 19.15 1.69 17.70
C GLN A 129 19.36 0.95 16.38
N ILE A 130 18.45 0.04 16.04
CA ILE A 130 18.46 -0.77 14.81
C ILE A 130 17.12 -0.60 14.14
N ILE A 131 17.14 -0.18 12.88
CA ILE A 131 15.94 -0.06 12.06
C ILE A 131 15.66 -1.37 11.32
N ASN A 132 14.39 -1.76 11.36
CA ASN A 132 13.81 -2.77 10.50
C ASN A 132 12.33 -2.44 10.24
N TYR A 133 11.63 -3.26 9.48
CA TYR A 133 10.23 -3.00 9.09
C TYR A 133 9.21 -3.00 10.25
N THR A 134 9.57 -3.54 11.40
CA THR A 134 8.75 -3.55 12.62
C THR A 134 9.25 -2.62 13.70
N SER A 135 10.40 -1.97 13.48
CA SER A 135 11.08 -1.10 14.44
C SER A 135 11.64 0.14 13.72
N VAL A 136 10.75 0.98 13.21
CA VAL A 136 11.06 2.34 12.72
C VAL A 136 11.09 3.31 13.90
N THR A 137 10.33 3.05 14.94
CA THR A 137 10.36 3.79 16.21
C THR A 137 10.35 2.80 17.38
N ALA A 138 10.82 3.23 18.54
CA ALA A 138 10.85 2.45 19.77
C ALA A 138 10.16 3.20 20.91
N SER A 139 9.75 2.49 21.97
CA SER A 139 9.27 3.12 23.20
C SER A 139 10.43 3.78 23.94
N ALA A 140 10.20 4.98 24.49
CA ALA A 140 11.17 5.65 25.34
C ALA A 140 11.18 5.08 26.79
N HIS A 141 10.15 4.30 27.16
CA HIS A 141 9.94 3.81 28.53
C HIS A 141 10.03 2.29 28.67
N SER A 142 10.29 1.56 27.56
CA SER A 142 10.41 0.10 27.55
C SER A 142 11.53 -0.32 26.60
N ALA A 143 12.37 -1.24 27.04
CA ALA A 143 13.36 -1.90 26.20
C ALA A 143 12.70 -2.89 25.22
N ASP A 144 11.55 -3.45 25.60
CA ASP A 144 10.79 -4.39 24.76
C ASP A 144 9.90 -3.64 23.76
N PRO A 145 9.66 -4.24 22.58
CA PRO A 145 8.72 -3.68 21.59
C PRO A 145 7.32 -3.50 22.18
N THR A 146 6.79 -2.29 22.10
CA THR A 146 5.41 -2.02 22.51
C THR A 146 4.47 -2.11 21.30
N PHE A 147 3.20 -2.43 21.55
CA PHE A 147 2.18 -2.47 20.50
C PHE A 147 2.15 -1.19 19.68
N ALA A 148 2.14 -0.04 20.35
CA ALA A 148 2.04 1.26 19.67
C ALA A 148 3.26 1.56 18.77
N ALA A 149 4.49 1.35 19.27
CA ALA A 149 5.71 1.57 18.49
C ALA A 149 5.78 0.61 17.29
N THR A 150 5.45 -0.67 17.49
CA THR A 150 5.44 -1.68 16.44
C THR A 150 4.36 -1.38 15.39
N ALA A 151 3.14 -1.07 15.82
CA ALA A 151 2.03 -0.77 14.90
C ALA A 151 2.32 0.48 14.05
N LEU A 152 2.86 1.56 14.66
CA LEU A 152 3.25 2.77 13.94
C LEU A 152 4.40 2.50 12.96
N SER A 153 5.37 1.66 13.35
CA SER A 153 6.48 1.26 12.47
C SER A 153 5.97 0.50 11.25
N ILE A 154 5.12 -0.51 11.46
CA ILE A 154 4.53 -1.29 10.38
C ILE A 154 3.62 -0.40 9.51
N LEU A 155 2.81 0.47 10.12
CA LEU A 155 1.93 1.38 9.38
C LEU A 155 2.73 2.30 8.46
N PHE A 156 3.85 2.86 8.96
CA PHE A 156 4.74 3.71 8.16
C PHE A 156 5.36 2.94 6.99
N VAL A 157 6.00 1.79 7.27
CA VAL A 157 6.73 1.04 6.25
C VAL A 157 5.81 0.39 5.24
N LEU A 158 4.74 -0.27 5.70
CA LEU A 158 3.81 -0.95 4.81
C LEU A 158 3.13 0.02 3.85
N ASN A 159 2.72 1.19 4.33
CA ASN A 159 2.08 2.18 3.46
C ASN A 159 3.07 2.89 2.53
N LEU A 160 4.32 3.11 2.94
CA LEU A 160 5.38 3.54 2.03
C LEU A 160 5.60 2.49 0.92
N LEU A 161 5.66 1.21 1.28
CA LEU A 161 5.85 0.11 0.34
C LEU A 161 4.65 -0.01 -0.61
N LEU A 162 3.42 -0.09 -0.09
CA LEU A 162 2.21 -0.20 -0.92
C LEU A 162 2.05 0.97 -1.86
N GLY A 163 2.25 2.20 -1.37
CA GLY A 163 2.15 3.41 -2.19
C GLY A 163 3.18 3.43 -3.32
N THR A 164 4.45 3.16 -3.01
CA THR A 164 5.52 3.19 -4.01
C THR A 164 5.44 2.02 -5.00
N PHE A 165 5.12 0.81 -4.53
CA PHE A 165 4.99 -0.36 -5.39
C PHE A 165 3.84 -0.18 -6.39
N ASN A 166 2.68 0.26 -5.92
CA ASN A 166 1.53 0.47 -6.79
C ASN A 166 1.71 1.64 -7.77
N LEU A 167 2.66 2.56 -7.57
CA LEU A 167 2.99 3.60 -8.55
C LEU A 167 3.87 3.11 -9.71
N LEU A 168 4.40 1.89 -9.67
CA LEU A 168 5.15 1.35 -10.81
C LEU A 168 4.24 1.28 -12.05
N PRO A 169 4.72 1.74 -13.22
CA PRO A 169 3.90 1.79 -14.43
C PRO A 169 3.79 0.42 -15.13
N VAL A 170 3.48 -0.62 -14.36
CA VAL A 170 3.46 -2.00 -14.80
C VAL A 170 2.12 -2.65 -14.43
N PRO A 171 1.35 -3.20 -15.40
CA PRO A 171 0.15 -3.97 -15.07
C PRO A 171 0.48 -5.18 -14.17
N PRO A 172 -0.36 -5.51 -13.20
CA PRO A 172 -1.67 -4.96 -12.86
C PRO A 172 -1.66 -3.83 -11.80
N LEU A 173 -0.52 -3.19 -11.52
CA LEU A 173 -0.36 -2.16 -10.50
C LEU A 173 -1.04 -0.83 -10.93
N ASP A 174 -1.45 0.00 -9.98
CA ASP A 174 -2.20 1.23 -10.25
C ASP A 174 -1.47 2.25 -11.14
N GLY A 175 -0.14 2.28 -11.02
CA GLY A 175 0.71 3.17 -11.81
C GLY A 175 0.56 2.97 -13.32
N HIS A 176 0.23 1.75 -13.78
CA HIS A 176 -0.02 1.52 -15.19
C HIS A 176 -1.23 2.30 -15.71
N ALA A 177 -2.30 2.40 -14.92
CA ALA A 177 -3.45 3.21 -15.29
C ALA A 177 -3.19 4.69 -15.02
N GLY A 178 -2.45 5.01 -13.97
CA GLY A 178 -2.06 6.37 -13.60
C GLY A 178 -1.28 7.11 -14.69
N ILE A 179 -0.45 6.41 -15.48
CA ILE A 179 0.33 7.00 -16.57
C ILE A 179 -0.55 7.61 -17.68
N MET A 180 -1.82 7.18 -17.80
CA MET A 180 -2.76 7.74 -18.77
C MET A 180 -3.07 9.22 -18.52
N LEU A 181 -2.77 9.79 -17.35
CA LEU A 181 -2.85 11.25 -17.12
C LEU A 181 -1.96 12.04 -18.09
N PHE A 182 -0.85 11.47 -18.49
CA PHE A 182 0.14 12.10 -19.36
C PHE A 182 -0.08 11.78 -20.86
N MET A 183 -1.13 11.02 -21.17
CA MET A 183 -1.45 10.60 -22.55
C MET A 183 -2.60 11.42 -23.12
N GLY A 184 -2.56 11.65 -24.44
CA GLY A 184 -3.73 12.08 -25.20
C GLY A 184 -4.75 10.94 -25.32
N GLU A 185 -6.02 11.26 -25.60
CA GLU A 185 -7.11 10.26 -25.63
C GLU A 185 -6.82 9.09 -26.59
N VAL A 186 -6.35 9.39 -27.80
CA VAL A 186 -6.01 8.37 -28.81
C VAL A 186 -4.91 7.43 -28.30
N THR A 187 -3.85 8.00 -27.71
CA THR A 187 -2.74 7.23 -27.16
C THR A 187 -3.19 6.38 -25.98
N ALA A 188 -4.05 6.91 -25.09
CA ALA A 188 -4.60 6.18 -23.96
C ALA A 188 -5.44 4.99 -24.41
N HIS A 189 -6.24 5.11 -25.49
CA HIS A 189 -7.00 3.99 -26.04
C HIS A 189 -6.10 2.91 -26.62
N HIS A 190 -5.08 3.25 -27.41
CA HIS A 190 -4.13 2.27 -27.94
C HIS A 190 -3.36 1.58 -26.80
N TYR A 191 -3.01 2.32 -25.75
CA TYR A 191 -2.36 1.78 -24.56
C TYR A 191 -3.26 0.77 -23.83
N LEU A 192 -4.54 1.10 -23.60
CA LEU A 192 -5.50 0.17 -22.99
C LEU A 192 -5.68 -1.10 -23.82
N ASP A 193 -5.78 -0.97 -25.16
CA ASP A 193 -5.88 -2.11 -26.04
C ASP A 193 -4.64 -3.01 -25.94
N TRP A 194 -3.46 -2.41 -25.94
CA TRP A 194 -2.21 -3.13 -25.78
C TRP A 194 -2.13 -3.87 -24.46
N VAL A 195 -2.49 -3.22 -23.33
CA VAL A 195 -2.48 -3.83 -22.00
C VAL A 195 -3.42 -5.03 -21.94
N HIS A 196 -4.65 -4.90 -22.48
CA HIS A 196 -5.63 -5.99 -22.45
C HIS A 196 -5.25 -7.19 -23.35
N GLN A 197 -4.55 -6.94 -24.46
CA GLN A 197 -4.18 -7.98 -25.42
C GLN A 197 -2.86 -8.67 -25.09
N SER A 198 -1.96 -8.01 -24.38
CA SER A 198 -0.56 -8.45 -24.27
C SER A 198 -0.35 -9.69 -23.42
N GLY A 199 -1.23 -10.00 -22.47
CA GLY A 199 -1.02 -11.11 -21.51
C GLY A 199 0.22 -10.98 -20.62
N TYR A 200 0.99 -9.91 -20.75
CA TYR A 200 2.27 -9.70 -20.05
C TYR A 200 2.14 -9.20 -18.62
N ALA A 201 0.93 -9.03 -18.11
CA ALA A 201 0.71 -8.48 -16.77
C ALA A 201 1.46 -9.27 -15.67
N MET A 202 1.40 -10.61 -15.72
CA MET A 202 2.11 -11.46 -14.75
C MET A 202 3.63 -11.37 -14.89
N LEU A 203 4.16 -11.34 -16.11
CA LEU A 203 5.59 -11.16 -16.33
C LEU A 203 6.07 -9.80 -15.88
N GLY A 204 5.30 -8.76 -16.18
CA GLY A 204 5.56 -7.39 -15.70
C GLY A 204 5.61 -7.31 -14.18
N LEU A 205 4.66 -7.96 -13.50
CA LEU A 205 4.62 -8.02 -12.03
C LEU A 205 5.86 -8.69 -11.43
N ILE A 206 6.33 -9.79 -12.02
CA ILE A 206 7.54 -10.50 -11.57
C ILE A 206 8.77 -9.58 -11.73
N VAL A 207 8.90 -8.93 -12.89
CA VAL A 207 10.02 -8.00 -13.15
C VAL A 207 9.94 -6.80 -12.20
N ALA A 208 8.75 -6.24 -11.99
CA ALA A 208 8.52 -5.14 -11.06
C ALA A 208 8.92 -5.53 -9.63
N TRP A 209 8.52 -6.71 -9.17
CA TRP A 209 8.87 -7.22 -7.84
C TRP A 209 10.39 -7.35 -7.66
N TYR A 210 11.09 -7.92 -8.65
CA TYR A 210 12.54 -8.10 -8.57
C TYR A 210 13.31 -6.77 -8.62
N ALA A 211 12.86 -5.81 -9.44
CA ALA A 211 13.50 -4.51 -9.54
C ALA A 211 13.17 -3.61 -8.34
N PHE A 212 11.99 -3.79 -7.74
CA PHE A 212 11.49 -2.92 -6.69
C PHE A 212 12.30 -3.00 -5.40
N ASP A 213 12.84 -4.16 -5.06
CA ASP A 213 13.63 -4.33 -3.84
C ASP A 213 14.79 -3.33 -3.74
N ARG A 214 15.50 -3.11 -4.84
CA ARG A 214 16.59 -2.13 -4.93
C ARG A 214 16.09 -0.68 -4.84
N ILE A 215 14.98 -0.38 -5.50
CA ILE A 215 14.38 0.95 -5.53
C ILE A 215 13.82 1.28 -4.14
N PHE A 216 13.16 0.33 -3.50
CA PHE A 216 12.54 0.53 -2.19
C PHE A 216 13.57 0.83 -1.10
N GLY A 217 14.74 0.19 -1.11
CA GLY A 217 15.81 0.49 -0.17
C GLY A 217 16.22 1.96 -0.18
N VAL A 218 16.35 2.56 -1.36
CA VAL A 218 16.66 3.99 -1.51
C VAL A 218 15.50 4.86 -0.99
N ILE A 219 14.26 4.55 -1.38
CA ILE A 219 13.06 5.29 -0.96
C ILE A 219 12.91 5.23 0.56
N PHE A 220 13.11 4.06 1.15
CA PHE A 220 13.04 3.87 2.60
C PHE A 220 14.11 4.68 3.33
N THR A 221 15.34 4.70 2.84
CA THR A 221 16.43 5.52 3.41
C THR A 221 16.09 7.01 3.35
N VAL A 222 15.54 7.49 2.24
CA VAL A 222 15.09 8.89 2.12
C VAL A 222 13.96 9.19 3.10
N ALA A 223 12.96 8.31 3.21
CA ALA A 223 11.84 8.47 4.14
C ALA A 223 12.31 8.51 5.60
N LEU A 224 13.30 7.67 5.97
CA LEU A 224 13.91 7.69 7.31
C LEU A 224 14.69 8.98 7.55
N SER A 225 15.42 9.48 6.57
CA SER A 225 16.17 10.74 6.69
C SER A 225 15.24 11.94 6.92
N LEU A 226 14.04 11.90 6.32
CA LEU A 226 13.00 12.91 6.55
C LEU A 226 12.32 12.73 7.93
N LEU A 227 12.15 11.48 8.36
CA LEU A 227 11.57 11.16 9.66
C LEU A 227 12.52 11.53 10.81
N TYR A 228 13.83 11.32 10.64
CA TYR A 228 14.88 11.54 11.62
C TYR A 228 16.01 12.45 11.09
N PRO A 229 15.76 13.76 10.93
CA PRO A 229 16.80 14.69 10.49
C PRO A 229 18.01 14.64 11.44
N GLY A 230 19.22 14.44 10.87
CA GLY A 230 20.46 14.40 11.62
C GLY A 230 20.89 13.01 12.14
N ILE A 231 20.05 11.98 12.02
CA ILE A 231 20.44 10.60 12.33
C ILE A 231 20.69 9.86 11.02
N ARG A 232 21.84 9.21 10.91
CA ARG A 232 22.18 8.36 9.76
C ARG A 232 22.01 6.90 10.17
N TYR A 233 21.13 6.21 9.51
CA TYR A 233 21.03 4.76 9.57
C TYR A 233 21.74 4.21 8.31
N GLY A 234 22.86 3.55 8.48
CA GLY A 234 23.67 2.93 7.42
C GLY A 234 23.54 1.43 7.43
#